data_845b4000c5770aa01d49c32800a9b983
#
_entry.id   845b4000c5770aa01d49c32800a9b983
#
_cell.length_a   1.000
_cell.length_b   1.000
_cell.length_c   1.000
_cell.angle_alpha   90.00
_cell.angle_beta   90.00
_cell.angle_gamma   90.00
#
_symmetry.space_group_name_H-M   'P 1'
#
loop_
_entity.id
_entity.type
_entity.pdbx_description
1 polymer ?
#
loop_
_entity_poly.entity_id
_entity_poly.type
_entity_poly.pdbx_seq_one_letter_code
_entity_poly.pdbx_strand_id
1 'polypeptide(L)'
;MAWVGEQNARTNAEWRNGERFEALTQRLSSAYLPCERPVIPSRWKDWAYDFWQDDRNPKGLWRRTAWASWRNGSPRWQNLLDFDALGEAEATPWVCADIDILYPDGDRALIALSPGGSDATIVREFDIDNQRFVPDGFAIAVPGKHTASWIDRDTLYVGWDNGEATLTRSGYPREVRRWARGTALDDAPVVFAGEFDDIGVEAHYDPVEQRHCAVRDVDFFDSHTYRPDAKGVW
;
A
#
# COMPACT_ATOMS: atom_id res chain seq x y z
N MET A 1 7.73 12.76 24.62
CA MET A 1 6.47 11.96 24.79
C MET A 1 5.64 12.42 26.01
N ALA A 2 6.23 12.73 27.18
CA ALA A 2 5.46 13.18 28.37
C ALA A 2 4.61 14.44 28.11
N TRP A 3 5.19 15.48 27.51
CA TRP A 3 4.48 16.71 27.16
C TRP A 3 3.26 16.48 26.27
N VAL A 4 3.37 15.60 25.25
CA VAL A 4 2.24 15.23 24.37
C VAL A 4 1.13 14.58 25.18
N GLY A 5 1.48 13.67 26.11
CA GLY A 5 0.52 13.03 26.99
C GLY A 5 -0.23 14.02 27.89
N GLU A 6 0.46 15.02 28.44
CA GLU A 6 -0.14 16.07 29.24
C GLU A 6 -1.09 16.95 28.42
N GLN A 7 -0.70 17.36 27.20
CA GLN A 7 -1.57 18.15 26.32
C GLN A 7 -2.82 17.37 25.90
N ASN A 8 -2.65 16.09 25.56
CA ASN A 8 -3.79 15.21 25.23
C ASN A 8 -4.73 15.03 26.42
N ALA A 9 -4.20 14.85 27.64
CA ALA A 9 -5.02 14.76 28.84
C ALA A 9 -5.85 16.04 29.09
N ARG A 10 -5.25 17.23 28.92
CA ARG A 10 -5.96 18.52 29.03
C ARG A 10 -7.05 18.62 27.95
N THR A 11 -6.75 18.35 26.69
CA THR A 11 -7.71 18.37 25.60
C THR A 11 -8.87 17.42 25.86
N ASN A 12 -8.58 16.21 26.31
CA ASN A 12 -9.61 15.22 26.61
C ASN A 12 -10.51 15.68 27.77
N ALA A 13 -9.93 16.27 28.82
CA ALA A 13 -10.68 16.76 29.96
C ALA A 13 -11.56 17.99 29.62
N GLU A 14 -11.12 18.84 28.71
CA GLU A 14 -11.82 20.07 28.36
C GLU A 14 -12.83 19.89 27.22
N TRP A 15 -12.48 19.12 26.17
CA TRP A 15 -13.25 19.05 24.93
C TRP A 15 -13.89 17.70 24.63
N ARG A 16 -13.32 16.60 25.14
CA ARG A 16 -13.79 15.24 24.86
C ARG A 16 -14.65 14.68 25.99
N ASN A 17 -15.48 15.49 26.57
CA ASN A 17 -16.38 15.09 27.65
C ASN A 17 -17.78 15.69 27.43
N GLY A 18 -18.77 15.09 28.10
CA GLY A 18 -20.15 15.56 28.14
C GLY A 18 -21.02 15.08 26.98
N GLU A 19 -22.32 15.24 27.20
CA GLU A 19 -23.38 14.71 26.31
C GLU A 19 -23.26 15.15 24.86
N ARG A 20 -22.80 16.38 24.61
CA ARG A 20 -22.64 16.89 23.25
C ARG A 20 -21.53 16.14 22.48
N PHE A 21 -20.40 15.89 23.14
CA PHE A 21 -19.31 15.15 22.54
C PHE A 21 -19.73 13.71 22.25
N GLU A 22 -20.38 13.05 23.20
CA GLU A 22 -20.90 11.69 23.05
C GLU A 22 -21.93 11.60 21.91
N ALA A 23 -22.89 12.52 21.85
CA ALA A 23 -23.88 12.58 20.77
C ALA A 23 -23.27 12.79 19.40
N LEU A 24 -22.26 13.68 19.27
CA LEU A 24 -21.54 13.90 18.03
C LEU A 24 -20.71 12.67 17.63
N THR A 25 -20.02 12.07 18.58
CA THR A 25 -19.25 10.84 18.36
C THR A 25 -20.15 9.71 17.86
N GLN A 26 -21.30 9.52 18.49
CA GLN A 26 -22.27 8.50 18.07
C GLN A 26 -22.82 8.77 16.66
N ARG A 27 -23.16 10.03 16.35
CA ARG A 27 -23.64 10.41 15.01
C ARG A 27 -22.57 10.18 13.94
N LEU A 28 -21.33 10.57 14.21
CA LEU A 28 -20.21 10.38 13.29
C LEU A 28 -19.92 8.89 13.09
N SER A 29 -19.85 8.12 14.18
CA SER A 29 -19.65 6.66 14.11
C SER A 29 -20.74 6.00 13.28
N SER A 30 -22.00 6.36 13.48
CA SER A 30 -23.12 5.84 12.68
C SER A 30 -23.06 6.23 11.20
N ALA A 31 -22.46 7.37 10.87
CA ALA A 31 -22.29 7.81 9.50
C ALA A 31 -21.08 7.18 8.81
N TYR A 32 -19.99 6.95 9.58
CA TYR A 32 -18.75 6.37 9.03
C TYR A 32 -18.72 4.84 8.98
N LEU A 33 -19.55 4.18 9.79
CA LEU A 33 -19.69 2.72 9.86
C LEU A 33 -21.06 2.21 9.39
N PRO A 34 -21.58 2.64 8.22
CA PRO A 34 -22.86 2.17 7.75
C PRO A 34 -22.77 0.69 7.34
N CYS A 35 -23.70 -0.11 7.86
CA CYS A 35 -23.89 -1.51 7.42
C CYS A 35 -24.29 -1.63 5.94
N GLU A 36 -24.73 -0.52 5.33
CA GLU A 36 -25.21 -0.44 3.93
C GLU A 36 -24.27 0.36 3.04
N ARG A 37 -22.98 0.11 3.16
CA ARG A 37 -21.98 0.77 2.30
C ARG A 37 -22.10 0.23 0.88
N PRO A 38 -22.27 1.10 -0.14
CA PRO A 38 -22.27 0.63 -1.53
C PRO A 38 -20.88 0.07 -1.86
N VAL A 39 -20.85 -1.17 -2.35
CA VAL A 39 -19.63 -1.81 -2.81
C VAL A 39 -19.32 -1.31 -4.22
N ILE A 40 -18.19 -0.66 -4.41
CA ILE A 40 -17.68 -0.20 -5.71
C ILE A 40 -16.36 -0.92 -5.96
N PRO A 41 -16.39 -2.14 -6.53
CA PRO A 41 -15.20 -2.93 -6.69
C PRO A 41 -14.34 -2.46 -7.86
N SER A 42 -13.05 -2.66 -7.74
CA SER A 42 -12.12 -2.54 -8.85
C SER A 42 -12.20 -3.79 -9.74
N ARG A 43 -12.29 -3.58 -11.05
CA ARG A 43 -12.33 -4.70 -11.99
C ARG A 43 -10.93 -5.10 -12.44
N TRP A 44 -10.64 -6.40 -12.37
CA TRP A 44 -9.47 -7.02 -12.95
C TRP A 44 -9.89 -8.25 -13.76
N LYS A 45 -9.81 -8.18 -15.09
CA LYS A 45 -10.32 -9.25 -15.99
C LYS A 45 -11.76 -9.65 -15.63
N ASP A 46 -11.94 -10.92 -15.23
CA ASP A 46 -13.21 -11.51 -14.85
C ASP A 46 -13.51 -11.45 -13.35
N TRP A 47 -12.71 -10.69 -12.61
CA TRP A 47 -12.84 -10.52 -11.17
C TRP A 47 -13.24 -9.08 -10.81
N ALA A 48 -14.02 -8.97 -9.75
CA ALA A 48 -14.33 -7.76 -9.02
C ALA A 48 -13.62 -7.84 -7.65
N TYR A 49 -12.67 -6.96 -7.40
CA TYR A 49 -11.93 -6.87 -6.13
C TYR A 49 -12.50 -5.76 -5.26
N ASP A 50 -12.58 -6.01 -3.98
CA ASP A 50 -13.11 -5.07 -2.99
C ASP A 50 -12.32 -5.14 -1.68
N PHE A 51 -12.21 -4.00 -1.02
CA PHE A 51 -11.67 -3.87 0.32
C PHE A 51 -12.81 -3.55 1.28
N TRP A 52 -13.22 -4.55 2.05
CA TRP A 52 -14.36 -4.47 2.95
C TRP A 52 -13.92 -4.20 4.38
N GLN A 53 -14.63 -3.28 5.04
CA GLN A 53 -14.47 -3.03 6.47
C GLN A 53 -15.84 -2.98 7.13
N ASP A 54 -15.95 -3.60 8.31
CA ASP A 54 -17.11 -3.57 9.19
C ASP A 54 -16.68 -3.71 10.66
N ASP A 55 -17.65 -3.82 11.56
CA ASP A 55 -17.37 -3.96 13.00
C ASP A 55 -16.61 -5.25 13.36
N ARG A 56 -16.66 -6.27 12.51
CA ARG A 56 -15.96 -7.55 12.70
C ARG A 56 -14.56 -7.55 12.11
N ASN A 57 -14.39 -6.75 11.08
CA ASN A 57 -13.14 -6.64 10.34
C ASN A 57 -12.71 -5.17 10.25
N PRO A 58 -12.38 -4.53 11.38
CA PRO A 58 -12.04 -3.11 11.40
C PRO A 58 -10.73 -2.79 10.66
N LYS A 59 -9.82 -3.75 10.50
CA LYS A 59 -8.61 -3.60 9.68
C LYS A 59 -8.85 -3.93 8.20
N GLY A 60 -9.89 -4.69 7.92
CA GLY A 60 -10.39 -4.96 6.59
C GLY A 60 -10.14 -6.35 6.04
N LEU A 61 -10.93 -6.66 5.03
CA LEU A 61 -10.84 -7.86 4.22
C LEU A 61 -10.55 -7.47 2.77
N TRP A 62 -9.47 -7.96 2.22
CA TRP A 62 -9.31 -7.98 0.77
C TRP A 62 -10.04 -9.20 0.22
N ARG A 63 -10.97 -8.96 -0.69
CA ARG A 63 -11.86 -10.00 -1.22
C ARG A 63 -12.11 -9.84 -2.71
N ARG A 64 -12.52 -10.93 -3.37
CA ARG A 64 -12.92 -10.90 -4.79
C ARG A 64 -14.20 -11.70 -5.04
N THR A 65 -14.87 -11.38 -6.13
CA THR A 65 -15.98 -12.18 -6.67
C THR A 65 -15.89 -12.18 -8.20
N ALA A 66 -16.52 -13.16 -8.85
CA ALA A 66 -16.61 -13.13 -10.31
C ALA A 66 -17.34 -11.86 -10.77
N TRP A 67 -16.79 -11.16 -11.76
CA TRP A 67 -17.36 -9.93 -12.30
C TRP A 67 -18.83 -10.11 -12.75
N ALA A 68 -19.12 -11.24 -13.39
CA ALA A 68 -20.48 -11.58 -13.80
C ALA A 68 -21.44 -11.70 -12.61
N SER A 69 -21.01 -12.32 -11.51
CA SER A 69 -21.82 -12.47 -10.29
C SER A 69 -22.11 -11.12 -9.63
N TRP A 70 -21.11 -10.24 -9.58
CA TRP A 70 -21.31 -8.89 -9.05
C TRP A 70 -22.29 -8.09 -9.90
N ARG A 71 -22.13 -8.10 -11.23
CA ARG A 71 -23.04 -7.39 -12.16
C ARG A 71 -24.50 -7.88 -12.09
N ASN A 72 -24.71 -9.16 -11.78
CA ASN A 72 -26.04 -9.73 -11.65
C ASN A 72 -26.65 -9.52 -10.25
N GLY A 73 -26.03 -8.73 -9.39
CA GLY A 73 -26.52 -8.45 -8.03
C GLY A 73 -26.44 -9.64 -7.07
N SER A 74 -25.65 -10.67 -7.40
CA SER A 74 -25.51 -11.89 -6.57
C SER A 74 -24.04 -12.25 -6.36
N PRO A 75 -23.23 -11.34 -5.77
CA PRO A 75 -21.80 -11.58 -5.57
C PRO A 75 -21.59 -12.72 -4.56
N ARG A 76 -20.64 -13.60 -4.89
CA ARG A 76 -20.13 -14.62 -3.98
C ARG A 76 -18.69 -14.24 -3.63
N TRP A 77 -18.53 -13.53 -2.53
CA TRP A 77 -17.24 -13.02 -2.11
C TRP A 77 -16.33 -14.14 -1.61
N GLN A 78 -15.12 -14.19 -2.14
CA GLN A 78 -13.99 -14.98 -1.67
C GLN A 78 -13.05 -14.05 -0.91
N ASN A 79 -12.84 -14.31 0.39
CA ASN A 79 -11.84 -13.58 1.16
C ASN A 79 -10.45 -14.05 0.71
N LEU A 80 -9.60 -13.11 0.34
CA LEU A 80 -8.22 -13.34 -0.05
C LEU A 80 -7.28 -13.16 1.14
N LEU A 81 -7.41 -12.04 1.83
CA LEU A 81 -6.60 -11.70 3.00
C LEU A 81 -7.45 -10.98 4.04
N ASP A 82 -7.42 -11.48 5.26
CA ASP A 82 -8.01 -10.88 6.45
C ASP A 82 -6.90 -10.21 7.26
N PHE A 83 -6.95 -8.86 7.34
CA PHE A 83 -5.90 -8.09 8.01
C PHE A 83 -6.01 -8.12 9.53
N ASP A 84 -7.20 -8.37 10.08
CA ASP A 84 -7.40 -8.57 11.51
C ASP A 84 -6.82 -9.92 11.94
N ALA A 85 -7.14 -10.99 11.23
CA ALA A 85 -6.59 -12.32 11.48
C ALA A 85 -5.06 -12.38 11.28
N LEU A 86 -4.53 -11.69 10.25
CA LEU A 86 -3.10 -11.55 10.05
C LEU A 86 -2.43 -10.85 11.24
N GLY A 87 -3.04 -9.76 11.69
CA GLY A 87 -2.55 -8.99 12.84
C GLY A 87 -2.50 -9.80 14.12
N GLU A 88 -3.53 -10.62 14.38
CA GLU A 88 -3.56 -11.54 15.51
C GLU A 88 -2.47 -12.62 15.41
N ALA A 89 -2.32 -13.24 14.23
CA ALA A 89 -1.34 -14.29 14.02
C ALA A 89 0.11 -13.82 14.16
N GLU A 90 0.40 -12.58 13.75
CA GLU A 90 1.75 -12.00 13.75
C GLU A 90 1.98 -11.05 14.96
N ALA A 91 1.03 -10.91 15.85
CA ALA A 91 1.06 -9.99 17.01
C ALA A 91 1.43 -8.54 16.62
N THR A 92 0.99 -8.11 15.43
CA THR A 92 1.26 -6.79 14.87
C THR A 92 -0.04 -6.23 14.28
N PRO A 93 -0.47 -5.02 14.65
CA PRO A 93 -1.73 -4.44 14.17
C PRO A 93 -1.57 -3.94 12.73
N TRP A 94 -1.52 -4.86 11.79
CA TRP A 94 -1.35 -4.56 10.37
C TRP A 94 -2.53 -3.75 9.81
N VAL A 95 -2.18 -2.75 9.02
CA VAL A 95 -3.11 -1.96 8.19
C VAL A 95 -2.66 -2.09 6.75
N CYS A 96 -3.59 -2.38 5.86
CA CYS A 96 -3.33 -2.39 4.43
C CYS A 96 -3.03 -0.96 3.96
N ALA A 97 -1.85 -0.73 3.43
CA ALA A 97 -1.47 0.54 2.85
C ALA A 97 -1.67 0.54 1.33
N ASP A 98 -1.31 -0.55 0.66
CA ASP A 98 -1.47 -0.69 -0.79
C ASP A 98 -1.53 -2.16 -1.23
N ILE A 99 -2.12 -2.40 -2.41
CA ILE A 99 -2.19 -3.71 -3.08
C ILE A 99 -1.94 -3.51 -4.57
N ASP A 100 -0.78 -3.94 -5.05
CA ASP A 100 -0.41 -3.90 -6.47
C ASP A 100 -0.50 -5.30 -7.08
N ILE A 101 -1.48 -5.53 -7.99
CA ILE A 101 -1.72 -6.82 -8.63
C ILE A 101 -0.87 -6.94 -9.89
N LEU A 102 -0.12 -8.03 -10.02
CA LEU A 102 0.71 -8.32 -11.19
C LEU A 102 -0.12 -8.40 -12.49
N TYR A 103 0.20 -7.54 -13.44
CA TYR A 103 -0.37 -7.59 -14.79
C TYR A 103 0.54 -8.41 -15.74
N PRO A 104 0.00 -9.16 -16.71
CA PRO A 104 -1.44 -9.39 -16.96
C PRO A 104 -2.02 -10.57 -16.18
N ASP A 105 -1.21 -11.35 -15.48
CA ASP A 105 -1.60 -12.66 -14.94
C ASP A 105 -2.67 -12.53 -13.86
N GLY A 106 -2.49 -11.65 -12.88
CA GLY A 106 -3.44 -11.38 -11.81
C GLY A 106 -3.48 -12.46 -10.73
N ASP A 107 -2.43 -13.29 -10.65
CA ASP A 107 -2.28 -14.38 -9.67
C ASP A 107 -1.34 -14.03 -8.52
N ARG A 108 -0.66 -12.88 -8.62
CA ARG A 108 0.25 -12.33 -7.60
C ARG A 108 -0.12 -10.90 -7.28
N ALA A 109 0.18 -10.50 -6.05
CA ALA A 109 0.11 -9.10 -5.61
C ALA A 109 1.28 -8.76 -4.70
N LEU A 110 1.72 -7.51 -4.70
CA LEU A 110 2.52 -6.92 -3.63
C LEU A 110 1.54 -6.32 -2.63
N ILE A 111 1.69 -6.70 -1.37
CA ILE A 111 0.89 -6.15 -0.28
C ILE A 111 1.79 -5.27 0.58
N ALA A 112 1.49 -3.99 0.62
CA ALA A 112 2.13 -3.05 1.54
C ALA A 112 1.36 -3.04 2.87
N LEU A 113 2.05 -3.42 3.93
CA LEU A 113 1.51 -3.56 5.28
C LEU A 113 2.13 -2.50 6.20
N SER A 114 1.29 -1.66 6.81
CA SER A 114 1.72 -0.65 7.76
C SER A 114 1.49 -1.12 9.19
N PRO A 115 2.52 -1.11 10.06
CA PRO A 115 2.32 -1.42 11.46
C PRO A 115 1.58 -0.27 12.16
N GLY A 116 0.37 -0.54 12.62
CA GLY A 116 -0.47 0.43 13.33
C GLY A 116 -0.98 1.61 12.51
N GLY A 117 -0.85 1.59 11.18
CA GLY A 117 -1.27 2.68 10.30
C GLY A 117 -0.26 3.85 10.25
N SER A 118 1.02 3.59 10.50
CA SER A 118 2.11 4.56 10.32
C SER A 118 2.42 4.78 8.83
N ASP A 119 3.22 5.80 8.51
CA ASP A 119 3.72 6.03 7.13
C ASP A 119 4.73 4.98 6.67
N ALA A 120 5.30 4.23 7.59
CA ALA A 120 6.23 3.15 7.28
C ALA A 120 5.47 1.87 6.93
N THR A 121 5.94 1.16 5.91
CA THR A 121 5.37 -0.11 5.44
C THR A 121 6.44 -1.18 5.30
N ILE A 122 6.03 -2.42 5.38
CA ILE A 122 6.74 -3.56 4.80
C ILE A 122 6.01 -3.97 3.53
N VAL A 123 6.71 -4.64 2.61
CA VAL A 123 6.12 -5.16 1.38
C VAL A 123 6.29 -6.67 1.33
N ARG A 124 5.23 -7.40 0.97
CA ARG A 124 5.27 -8.87 0.86
C ARG A 124 4.51 -9.34 -0.38
N GLU A 125 5.10 -10.25 -1.13
CA GLU A 125 4.44 -10.90 -2.26
C GLU A 125 3.38 -11.89 -1.78
N PHE A 126 2.20 -11.84 -2.40
CA PHE A 126 1.05 -12.67 -2.07
C PHE A 126 0.58 -13.48 -3.28
N ASP A 127 0.32 -14.75 -3.08
CA ASP A 127 -0.28 -15.67 -4.05
C ASP A 127 -1.79 -15.59 -3.92
N ILE A 128 -2.44 -14.97 -4.89
CA ILE A 128 -3.88 -14.70 -4.87
C ILE A 128 -4.70 -15.98 -4.95
N ASP A 129 -4.27 -16.95 -5.76
CA ASP A 129 -5.03 -18.17 -5.97
C ASP A 129 -4.91 -19.14 -4.79
N ASN A 130 -3.75 -19.19 -4.15
CA ASN A 130 -3.52 -20.00 -2.96
C ASN A 130 -3.77 -19.24 -1.64
N GLN A 131 -4.10 -17.93 -1.69
CA GLN A 131 -4.45 -17.09 -0.53
C GLN A 131 -3.38 -17.11 0.57
N ARG A 132 -2.11 -16.95 0.19
CA ARG A 132 -0.97 -16.99 1.10
C ARG A 132 0.18 -16.12 0.63
N PHE A 133 0.97 -15.65 1.56
CA PHE A 133 2.25 -15.02 1.23
C PHE A 133 3.20 -16.05 0.60
N VAL A 134 3.98 -15.59 -0.38
CA VAL A 134 4.98 -16.44 -1.07
C VAL A 134 6.23 -16.53 -0.20
N PRO A 135 6.64 -17.73 0.27
CA PRO A 135 7.74 -17.84 1.24
C PRO A 135 9.07 -17.27 0.75
N ASP A 136 9.41 -17.49 -0.52
CA ASP A 136 10.64 -17.01 -1.17
C ASP A 136 10.33 -15.91 -2.21
N GLY A 137 9.20 -15.20 -2.01
CA GLY A 137 8.77 -14.10 -2.84
C GLY A 137 9.50 -12.79 -2.54
N PHE A 138 9.14 -11.75 -3.28
CA PHE A 138 9.63 -10.42 -2.96
C PHE A 138 9.16 -10.00 -1.56
N ALA A 139 10.10 -9.55 -0.72
CA ALA A 139 9.80 -9.08 0.61
C ALA A 139 10.77 -7.98 1.07
N ILE A 140 10.20 -6.85 1.51
CA ILE A 140 10.93 -5.79 2.23
C ILE A 140 10.44 -5.84 3.66
N ALA A 141 11.23 -6.46 4.55
CA ALA A 141 10.80 -6.82 5.89
C ALA A 141 10.99 -5.72 6.94
N VAL A 142 11.86 -4.75 6.66
CA VAL A 142 12.13 -3.64 7.58
C VAL A 142 11.14 -2.52 7.28
N PRO A 143 10.36 -2.04 8.25
CA PRO A 143 9.45 -0.93 8.02
C PRO A 143 10.17 0.34 7.59
N GLY A 144 9.71 0.97 6.52
CA GLY A 144 10.24 2.22 5.98
C GLY A 144 9.27 2.82 4.96
N LYS A 145 9.61 3.99 4.43
CA LYS A 145 8.81 4.62 3.36
C LYS A 145 9.18 4.02 2.01
N HIS A 146 8.79 2.78 1.79
CA HIS A 146 9.10 2.05 0.56
C HIS A 146 8.05 2.30 -0.52
N THR A 147 8.51 2.27 -1.78
CA THR A 147 7.63 2.07 -2.94
C THR A 147 8.05 0.78 -3.65
N ALA A 148 7.09 0.01 -4.15
CA ALA A 148 7.37 -1.18 -4.92
C ALA A 148 6.29 -1.36 -5.98
N SER A 149 6.68 -1.62 -7.22
CA SER A 149 5.75 -1.87 -8.32
C SER A 149 6.29 -2.94 -9.26
N TRP A 150 5.37 -3.70 -9.87
CA TRP A 150 5.72 -4.72 -10.83
C TRP A 150 6.25 -4.12 -12.14
N ILE A 151 7.36 -4.69 -12.65
CA ILE A 151 7.75 -4.59 -14.06
C ILE A 151 7.21 -5.83 -14.78
N ASP A 152 7.51 -6.98 -14.22
CA ASP A 152 7.06 -8.31 -14.62
C ASP A 152 7.13 -9.25 -13.40
N ARG A 153 6.82 -10.55 -13.61
CA ARG A 153 6.81 -11.55 -12.54
C ARG A 153 8.12 -11.66 -11.76
N ASP A 154 9.23 -11.37 -12.40
CA ASP A 154 10.57 -11.59 -11.86
C ASP A 154 11.34 -10.31 -11.59
N THR A 155 10.69 -9.15 -11.77
CA THR A 155 11.36 -7.86 -11.62
C THR A 155 10.43 -6.79 -11.05
N LEU A 156 10.95 -6.03 -10.08
CA LEU A 156 10.27 -4.87 -9.50
C LEU A 156 11.06 -3.57 -9.73
N TYR A 157 10.35 -2.45 -9.75
CA TYR A 157 10.89 -1.17 -9.33
C TYR A 157 10.69 -1.00 -7.83
N VAL A 158 11.74 -0.57 -7.12
CA VAL A 158 11.71 -0.37 -5.68
C VAL A 158 12.36 0.96 -5.32
N GLY A 159 11.62 1.84 -4.68
CA GLY A 159 12.15 2.93 -3.88
C GLY A 159 12.36 2.40 -2.45
N TRP A 160 13.61 2.33 -1.99
CA TRP A 160 13.93 1.65 -0.74
C TRP A 160 14.48 2.62 0.31
N ASP A 161 13.80 2.66 1.44
CA ASP A 161 14.33 3.33 2.63
C ASP A 161 15.38 2.42 3.29
N ASN A 162 16.63 2.69 3.00
CA ASN A 162 17.80 2.00 3.56
C ASN A 162 18.74 3.01 4.26
N GLY A 163 18.15 3.91 5.04
CA GLY A 163 18.85 4.93 5.79
C GLY A 163 19.03 6.25 5.02
N GLU A 164 19.57 7.25 5.71
CA GLU A 164 19.60 8.66 5.26
C GLU A 164 20.19 8.87 3.86
N ALA A 165 21.17 8.06 3.46
CA ALA A 165 21.82 8.18 2.16
C ALA A 165 20.90 7.87 0.98
N THR A 166 19.84 7.07 1.20
CA THR A 166 18.88 6.66 0.19
C THR A 166 17.61 7.50 0.19
N LEU A 167 17.53 8.49 1.08
CA LEU A 167 16.34 9.30 1.29
C LEU A 167 16.55 10.75 0.84
N THR A 168 15.44 11.39 0.52
CA THR A 168 15.34 12.84 0.36
C THR A 168 15.27 13.52 1.72
N ARG A 169 15.33 14.85 1.75
CA ARG A 169 15.09 15.65 2.96
C ARG A 169 13.71 15.37 3.57
N SER A 170 12.72 15.04 2.76
CA SER A 170 11.35 14.71 3.20
C SER A 170 11.23 13.28 3.77
N GLY A 171 12.29 12.49 3.70
CA GLY A 171 12.32 11.12 4.23
C GLY A 171 11.65 10.09 3.33
N TYR A 172 11.45 10.39 2.05
CA TYR A 172 11.01 9.43 1.04
C TYR A 172 12.22 8.92 0.23
N PRO A 173 12.09 7.77 -0.47
CA PRO A 173 13.16 7.26 -1.31
C PRO A 173 13.62 8.30 -2.35
N ARG A 174 14.96 8.43 -2.48
CA ARG A 174 15.62 9.28 -3.48
C ARG A 174 16.09 8.48 -4.68
N GLU A 175 16.11 7.15 -4.57
CA GLU A 175 16.62 6.23 -5.58
C GLU A 175 15.57 5.18 -5.91
N VAL A 176 15.47 4.84 -7.18
CA VAL A 176 14.71 3.69 -7.65
C VAL A 176 15.67 2.60 -8.09
N ARG A 177 15.48 1.41 -7.54
CA ARG A 177 16.24 0.21 -7.88
C ARG A 177 15.41 -0.72 -8.75
N ARG A 178 16.08 -1.45 -9.64
CA ARG A 178 15.46 -2.55 -10.38
C ARG A 178 15.86 -3.86 -9.73
N TRP A 179 14.92 -4.46 -9.01
CA TRP A 179 15.17 -5.65 -8.21
C TRP A 179 14.72 -6.92 -8.93
N ALA A 180 15.65 -7.84 -9.16
CA ALA A 180 15.37 -9.12 -9.80
C ALA A 180 15.07 -10.20 -8.73
N ARG A 181 14.12 -11.08 -9.04
CA ARG A 181 13.75 -12.21 -8.19
C ARG A 181 14.96 -13.08 -7.84
N GLY A 182 15.04 -13.51 -6.60
CA GLY A 182 16.12 -14.38 -6.12
C GLY A 182 17.44 -13.68 -5.88
N THR A 183 17.52 -12.35 -6.02
CA THR A 183 18.71 -11.56 -5.65
C THR A 183 18.45 -10.78 -4.38
N ALA A 184 19.51 -10.34 -3.70
CA ALA A 184 19.37 -9.44 -2.57
C ALA A 184 19.00 -8.03 -3.05
N LEU A 185 18.12 -7.33 -2.32
CA LEU A 185 17.72 -5.95 -2.66
C LEU A 185 18.91 -4.98 -2.56
N ASP A 186 19.84 -5.23 -1.64
CA ASP A 186 21.10 -4.47 -1.53
C ASP A 186 21.92 -4.45 -2.82
N ASP A 187 21.90 -5.57 -3.56
CA ASP A 187 22.66 -5.73 -4.81
C ASP A 187 21.89 -5.20 -6.03
N ALA A 188 20.61 -4.80 -5.85
CA ALA A 188 19.79 -4.31 -6.96
C ALA A 188 20.34 -2.97 -7.48
N PRO A 189 20.58 -2.84 -8.81
CA PRO A 189 21.12 -1.62 -9.39
C PRO A 189 20.14 -0.45 -9.23
N VAL A 190 20.68 0.72 -8.90
CA VAL A 190 19.95 2.00 -9.01
C VAL A 190 19.79 2.33 -10.48
N VAL A 191 18.57 2.55 -10.92
CA VAL A 191 18.22 2.85 -12.31
C VAL A 191 17.75 4.28 -12.50
N PHE A 192 17.25 4.93 -11.44
CA PHE A 192 16.84 6.32 -11.46
C PHE A 192 17.11 6.96 -10.08
N ALA A 193 17.46 8.24 -10.05
CA ALA A 193 17.65 8.97 -8.80
C ALA A 193 17.20 10.43 -8.94
N GLY A 194 16.70 10.99 -7.86
CA GLY A 194 16.40 12.40 -7.67
C GLY A 194 17.45 13.11 -6.83
N GLU A 195 17.15 14.36 -6.50
CA GLU A 195 17.98 15.21 -5.67
C GLU A 195 17.59 15.10 -4.18
N PHE A 196 18.49 15.50 -3.30
CA PHE A 196 18.23 15.45 -1.85
C PHE A 196 17.06 16.35 -1.43
N ASP A 197 16.85 17.47 -2.12
CA ASP A 197 15.81 18.44 -1.81
C ASP A 197 14.44 18.13 -2.43
N ASP A 198 14.34 17.07 -3.24
CA ASP A 198 13.07 16.58 -3.77
C ASP A 198 12.16 16.04 -2.64
N ILE A 199 10.87 15.92 -2.93
CA ILE A 199 9.94 15.19 -2.05
C ILE A 199 10.27 13.69 -2.10
N GLY A 200 10.34 13.12 -3.30
CA GLY A 200 10.64 11.71 -3.52
C GLY A 200 10.76 11.35 -4.99
N VAL A 201 11.09 10.10 -5.24
CA VAL A 201 11.07 9.52 -6.59
C VAL A 201 10.39 8.16 -6.57
N GLU A 202 9.75 7.83 -7.66
CA GLU A 202 9.20 6.51 -7.91
C GLU A 202 9.36 6.12 -9.38
N ALA A 203 9.23 4.83 -9.69
CA ALA A 203 9.11 4.37 -11.06
C ALA A 203 8.07 3.26 -11.15
N HIS A 204 7.43 3.18 -12.30
CA HIS A 204 6.45 2.15 -12.61
C HIS A 204 6.58 1.72 -14.08
N TYR A 205 6.05 0.56 -14.35
CA TYR A 205 5.88 0.04 -15.70
C TYR A 205 4.39 0.02 -16.05
N ASP A 206 4.03 0.69 -17.16
CA ASP A 206 2.70 0.59 -17.73
C ASP A 206 2.68 -0.61 -18.69
N PRO A 207 2.04 -1.72 -18.30
CA PRO A 207 2.05 -2.93 -19.11
C PRO A 207 1.12 -2.85 -20.33
N VAL A 208 0.17 -1.92 -20.36
CA VAL A 208 -0.74 -1.71 -21.50
C VAL A 208 -0.03 -0.96 -22.59
N GLU A 209 0.63 0.14 -22.23
CA GLU A 209 1.40 0.97 -23.16
C GLU A 209 2.84 0.45 -23.35
N GLN A 210 3.24 -0.59 -22.58
CA GLN A 210 4.59 -1.17 -22.57
C GLN A 210 5.68 -0.10 -22.35
N ARG A 211 5.47 0.75 -21.35
CA ARG A 211 6.33 1.91 -21.08
C ARG A 211 6.82 1.93 -19.65
N HIS A 212 8.11 2.22 -19.50
CA HIS A 212 8.68 2.56 -18.21
C HIS A 212 8.56 4.06 -17.98
N CYS A 213 8.17 4.44 -16.79
CA CYS A 213 8.05 5.83 -16.35
C CYS A 213 8.70 5.98 -14.98
N ALA A 214 9.43 7.08 -14.78
CA ALA A 214 9.84 7.52 -13.46
C ALA A 214 9.26 8.90 -13.19
N VAL A 215 8.91 9.15 -11.95
CA VAL A 215 8.39 10.43 -11.48
C VAL A 215 9.34 10.96 -10.42
N ARG A 216 9.69 12.22 -10.54
CA ARG A 216 10.44 12.98 -9.58
C ARG A 216 9.56 14.12 -9.08
N ASP A 217 9.17 14.05 -7.82
CA ASP A 217 8.40 15.10 -7.15
C ASP A 217 9.38 16.12 -6.58
N VAL A 218 9.53 17.24 -7.30
CA VAL A 218 10.49 18.29 -6.97
C VAL A 218 10.00 19.09 -5.76
N ASP A 219 8.72 19.41 -5.75
CA ASP A 219 8.02 20.02 -4.61
C ASP A 219 6.57 19.51 -4.53
N PHE A 220 5.77 20.14 -3.66
CA PHE A 220 4.40 19.70 -3.41
C PHE A 220 3.45 19.89 -4.61
N PHE A 221 3.82 20.70 -5.58
CA PHE A 221 2.98 21.07 -6.72
C PHE A 221 3.64 20.79 -8.08
N ASP A 222 4.94 20.47 -8.08
CA ASP A 222 5.70 20.28 -9.32
C ASP A 222 6.37 18.90 -9.35
N SER A 223 6.02 18.13 -10.37
CA SER A 223 6.58 16.82 -10.63
C SER A 223 7.05 16.68 -12.08
N HIS A 224 8.15 15.99 -12.26
CA HIS A 224 8.71 15.70 -13.56
C HIS A 224 8.60 14.22 -13.88
N THR A 225 8.05 13.91 -15.06
CA THR A 225 7.96 12.53 -15.57
C THR A 225 9.08 12.28 -16.57
N TYR A 226 9.77 11.17 -16.38
CA TYR A 226 10.89 10.72 -17.19
C TYR A 226 10.54 9.42 -17.90
N ARG A 227 11.15 9.21 -19.06
CA ARG A 227 11.11 7.95 -19.79
C ARG A 227 12.51 7.58 -20.22
N PRO A 228 12.88 6.30 -20.15
CA PRO A 228 14.18 5.89 -20.64
C PRO A 228 14.25 6.04 -22.17
N ASP A 229 15.45 6.32 -22.67
CA ASP A 229 15.73 6.33 -24.10
C ASP A 229 15.73 4.89 -24.69
N ALA A 230 16.00 4.77 -25.99
CA ALA A 230 16.05 3.47 -26.68
C ALA A 230 17.16 2.53 -26.14
N LYS A 231 18.09 3.02 -25.32
CA LYS A 231 19.15 2.24 -24.67
C LYS A 231 18.81 1.91 -23.21
N GLY A 232 17.63 2.35 -22.72
CA GLY A 232 17.22 2.16 -21.34
C GLY A 232 17.84 3.15 -20.35
N VAL A 233 18.39 4.26 -20.83
CA VAL A 233 18.95 5.33 -20.00
C VAL A 233 17.86 6.35 -19.72
N TRP A 234 17.68 6.68 -18.44
CA TRP A 234 16.69 7.64 -17.91
C TRP A 234 17.15 9.09 -18.06
#